data_86c4815687e23d4027c0c75b4c72805d
#
_entry.id   86c4815687e23d4027c0c75b4c72805d
#
_cell.length_a   1.000
_cell.length_b   1.000
_cell.length_c   1.000
_cell.angle_alpha   90.00
_cell.angle_beta   90.00
_cell.angle_gamma   90.00
#
_symmetry.space_group_name_H-M   'P 1'
#
loop_
_entity.id
_entity.type
_entity.pdbx_description
1 polymer ?
#
loop_
_entity_poly.entity_id
_entity_poly.type
_entity_poly.pdbx_seq_one_letter_code
_entity_poly.pdbx_strand_id
1 'polypeptide(L)'
;MSSNRPIKILFDSYHLYHLPQFDPVIDLLSHDDRFEIFHSTCSDNKKIELDLCLTVLESKPGTLVFAETEEERMEKIRALDLDVFICGWSRYPIGKFVSNNTLVGMIYHGIGVKPSYWRDNSTRLNIRFVEGQYRMDQLVNNGIETDLVLTGFTKLDPLFHGDDERFNDLKNSLRLDPNKKTILFAPTFYPSSIEKFGMKLGEYTMDYNVILKPHMWTYFLDEFSEYNLKPQRKLVYNLSEKFDHIKLLGPETYNIIPYYQISDVLLTEASSTIYEMIALEKPVIVNRFFRLKLSHKLFRYRLFRKRLSKEMNDDISNFCFEMEKASDLPSMLETSLQDNYNKLDIMRDYQKKMLFQLDGKASQRVRDTILDRLENRS
;
A
#
# COMPACT_ATOMS: atom_id res chain seq x y z
N MET A 1 -28.04 -26.29 -7.36
CA MET A 1 -27.31 -27.01 -8.45
C MET A 1 -25.95 -26.36 -8.57
N SER A 2 -24.87 -27.01 -8.12
CA SER A 2 -23.54 -26.47 -8.29
C SER A 2 -23.23 -26.43 -9.79
N SER A 3 -23.05 -25.25 -10.36
CA SER A 3 -22.56 -25.13 -11.73
C SER A 3 -21.17 -25.77 -11.76
N ASN A 4 -20.96 -26.70 -12.67
CA ASN A 4 -19.73 -27.49 -12.81
C ASN A 4 -18.60 -26.65 -13.46
N ARG A 5 -18.70 -25.30 -13.44
CA ARG A 5 -17.72 -24.38 -14.01
C ARG A 5 -16.99 -23.61 -12.91
N PRO A 6 -15.74 -23.23 -13.12
CA PRO A 6 -14.98 -22.39 -12.21
C PRO A 6 -15.68 -21.02 -12.00
N ILE A 7 -15.50 -20.46 -10.82
CA ILE A 7 -15.90 -19.10 -10.45
C ILE A 7 -14.97 -18.12 -11.15
N LYS A 8 -15.51 -17.30 -12.04
CA LYS A 8 -14.74 -16.28 -12.75
C LYS A 8 -14.55 -15.05 -11.87
N ILE A 9 -13.32 -14.82 -11.44
CA ILE A 9 -12.94 -13.68 -10.60
C ILE A 9 -11.95 -12.76 -11.31
N LEU A 10 -12.23 -11.45 -11.32
CA LEU A 10 -11.31 -10.46 -11.89
C LEU A 10 -10.82 -9.51 -10.80
N PHE A 11 -9.49 -9.28 -10.77
CA PHE A 11 -8.84 -8.27 -9.95
C PHE A 11 -8.51 -7.04 -10.81
N ASP A 12 -9.19 -5.91 -10.53
CA ASP A 12 -8.95 -4.65 -11.23
C ASP A 12 -7.93 -3.79 -10.48
N SER A 13 -6.68 -3.89 -10.91
CA SER A 13 -5.55 -3.11 -10.40
C SER A 13 -5.50 -1.74 -11.09
N TYR A 14 -6.53 -0.92 -10.92
CA TYR A 14 -6.65 0.40 -11.56
C TYR A 14 -5.32 1.18 -11.61
N HIS A 15 -4.53 1.11 -10.53
CA HIS A 15 -3.13 1.55 -10.44
C HIS A 15 -2.24 0.40 -9.93
N LEU A 16 -0.96 0.39 -10.31
CA LEU A 16 -0.02 -0.64 -9.86
C LEU A 16 0.08 -0.75 -8.33
N TYR A 17 -0.07 0.35 -7.60
CA TYR A 17 -0.05 0.34 -6.14
C TYR A 17 -1.32 -0.30 -5.50
N HIS A 18 -2.32 -0.69 -6.31
CA HIS A 18 -3.45 -1.51 -5.83
C HIS A 18 -3.14 -3.02 -5.84
N LEU A 19 -2.06 -3.45 -6.51
CA LEU A 19 -1.77 -4.87 -6.64
C LEU A 19 -1.27 -5.55 -5.34
N PRO A 20 -0.45 -4.91 -4.49
CA PRO A 20 0.11 -5.60 -3.31
C PRO A 20 -0.91 -6.21 -2.36
N GLN A 21 -2.13 -5.66 -2.23
CA GLN A 21 -3.18 -6.26 -1.40
C GLN A 21 -3.94 -7.39 -2.11
N PHE A 22 -3.84 -7.46 -3.45
CA PHE A 22 -4.43 -8.55 -4.23
C PHE A 22 -3.49 -9.75 -4.33
N ASP A 23 -2.17 -9.51 -4.38
CA ASP A 23 -1.16 -10.56 -4.56
C ASP A 23 -1.39 -11.78 -3.66
N PRO A 24 -1.59 -11.67 -2.33
CA PRO A 24 -1.77 -12.85 -1.49
C PRO A 24 -3.10 -13.57 -1.73
N VAL A 25 -4.13 -12.85 -2.18
CA VAL A 25 -5.42 -13.44 -2.55
C VAL A 25 -5.29 -14.17 -3.89
N ILE A 26 -4.64 -13.53 -4.88
CA ILE A 26 -4.38 -14.13 -6.20
C ILE A 26 -3.56 -15.40 -6.04
N ASP A 27 -2.49 -15.36 -5.26
CA ASP A 27 -1.64 -16.52 -4.98
C ASP A 27 -2.45 -17.66 -4.34
N LEU A 28 -3.24 -17.37 -3.32
CA LEU A 28 -4.12 -18.35 -2.68
C LEU A 28 -5.13 -18.98 -3.66
N LEU A 29 -5.77 -18.15 -4.49
CA LEU A 29 -6.80 -18.62 -5.44
C LEU A 29 -6.20 -19.36 -6.63
N SER A 30 -4.94 -19.09 -7.00
CA SER A 30 -4.26 -19.78 -8.10
C SER A 30 -4.01 -21.27 -7.84
N HIS A 31 -4.08 -21.67 -6.56
CA HIS A 31 -3.97 -23.07 -6.13
C HIS A 31 -5.33 -23.70 -5.79
N ASP A 32 -6.43 -23.06 -6.20
CA ASP A 32 -7.80 -23.51 -5.94
C ASP A 32 -8.58 -23.66 -7.26
N ASP A 33 -8.75 -24.89 -7.74
CA ASP A 33 -9.38 -25.23 -9.03
C ASP A 33 -10.83 -24.73 -9.16
N ARG A 34 -11.42 -24.23 -8.07
CA ARG A 34 -12.75 -23.60 -8.12
C ARG A 34 -12.74 -22.22 -8.77
N PHE A 35 -11.59 -21.60 -8.99
CA PHE A 35 -11.47 -20.24 -9.50
C PHE A 35 -10.78 -20.18 -10.87
N GLU A 36 -11.32 -19.32 -11.74
CA GLU A 36 -10.70 -18.86 -12.97
C GLU A 36 -10.36 -17.37 -12.81
N ILE A 37 -9.06 -17.04 -12.79
CA ILE A 37 -8.56 -15.71 -12.40
C ILE A 37 -8.31 -14.85 -13.63
N PHE A 38 -8.78 -13.61 -13.56
CA PHE A 38 -8.52 -12.56 -14.54
C PHE A 38 -7.91 -11.32 -13.88
N HIS A 39 -7.10 -10.58 -14.63
CA HIS A 39 -6.47 -9.34 -14.22
C HIS A 39 -6.80 -8.22 -15.19
N SER A 40 -6.93 -7.00 -14.68
CA SER A 40 -7.07 -5.82 -15.52
C SER A 40 -6.43 -4.59 -14.86
N THR A 41 -6.10 -3.60 -15.70
CA THR A 41 -5.62 -2.28 -15.26
C THR A 41 -6.24 -1.19 -16.11
N CYS A 42 -6.28 0.05 -15.60
CA CYS A 42 -6.88 1.19 -16.30
C CYS A 42 -6.07 1.57 -17.54
N SER A 43 -6.71 1.58 -18.72
CA SER A 43 -6.10 1.96 -20.00
C SER A 43 -5.73 3.44 -20.06
N ASP A 44 -6.40 4.31 -19.28
CA ASP A 44 -6.14 5.75 -19.22
C ASP A 44 -4.93 6.12 -18.34
N ASN A 45 -4.27 5.13 -17.73
CA ASN A 45 -3.06 5.37 -16.97
C ASN A 45 -1.95 5.92 -17.87
N LYS A 46 -1.04 6.69 -17.29
CA LYS A 46 0.14 7.15 -18.02
C LYS A 46 0.92 5.98 -18.57
N LYS A 47 1.42 6.13 -19.80
CA LYS A 47 2.10 5.07 -20.54
C LYS A 47 3.15 4.33 -19.70
N ILE A 48 4.02 5.04 -18.96
CA ILE A 48 5.05 4.42 -18.12
C ILE A 48 4.42 3.55 -17.00
N GLU A 49 3.36 4.02 -16.36
CA GLU A 49 2.65 3.25 -15.33
C GLU A 49 1.92 2.07 -15.96
N LEU A 50 1.26 2.29 -17.11
CA LEU A 50 0.54 1.27 -17.83
C LEU A 50 1.46 0.14 -18.30
N ASP A 51 2.55 0.47 -18.97
CA ASP A 51 3.53 -0.52 -19.46
C ASP A 51 4.06 -1.37 -18.30
N LEU A 52 4.35 -0.75 -17.16
CA LEU A 52 4.81 -1.45 -15.96
C LEU A 52 3.71 -2.33 -15.33
N CYS A 53 2.47 -1.82 -15.27
CA CYS A 53 1.32 -2.62 -14.81
C CYS A 53 1.14 -3.86 -15.67
N LEU A 54 1.16 -3.72 -16.99
CA LEU A 54 1.01 -4.83 -17.93
C LEU A 54 2.11 -5.87 -17.74
N THR A 55 3.37 -5.44 -17.69
CA THR A 55 4.52 -6.34 -17.44
C THR A 55 4.36 -7.13 -16.13
N VAL A 56 3.91 -6.47 -15.06
CA VAL A 56 3.70 -7.15 -13.77
C VAL A 56 2.51 -8.10 -13.84
N LEU A 57 1.40 -7.69 -14.42
CA LEU A 57 0.18 -8.51 -14.49
C LEU A 57 0.35 -9.73 -15.40
N GLU A 58 1.13 -9.61 -16.49
CA GLU A 58 1.48 -10.74 -17.35
C GLU A 58 2.27 -11.85 -16.64
N SER A 59 3.00 -11.48 -15.58
CA SER A 59 3.75 -12.44 -14.74
C SER A 59 2.90 -13.13 -13.67
N LYS A 60 1.64 -12.71 -13.48
CA LYS A 60 0.74 -13.26 -12.46
C LYS A 60 -0.03 -14.49 -12.97
N PRO A 61 -0.39 -15.43 -12.05
CA PRO A 61 -1.33 -16.48 -12.39
C PRO A 61 -2.67 -15.92 -12.87
N GLY A 62 -3.21 -16.46 -13.97
CA GLY A 62 -4.49 -16.05 -14.54
C GLY A 62 -4.37 -15.39 -15.92
N THR A 63 -5.45 -14.78 -16.38
CA THR A 63 -5.54 -14.19 -17.72
C THR A 63 -5.60 -12.67 -17.65
N LEU A 64 -4.69 -11.97 -18.33
CA LEU A 64 -4.72 -10.53 -18.46
C LEU A 64 -5.79 -10.09 -19.47
N VAL A 65 -6.68 -9.20 -19.03
CA VAL A 65 -7.71 -8.54 -19.86
C VAL A 65 -7.29 -7.10 -20.08
N PHE A 66 -6.76 -6.84 -21.26
CA PHE A 66 -6.28 -5.51 -21.66
C PHE A 66 -7.00 -5.00 -22.92
N ALA A 67 -7.13 -3.70 -23.04
CA ALA A 67 -7.58 -2.98 -24.21
C ALA A 67 -6.89 -1.62 -24.31
N GLU A 68 -6.87 -1.01 -25.51
CA GLU A 68 -6.24 0.29 -25.75
C GLU A 68 -7.06 1.45 -25.15
N THR A 69 -8.39 1.26 -24.99
CA THR A 69 -9.30 2.26 -24.43
C THR A 69 -10.12 1.72 -23.27
N GLU A 70 -10.58 2.60 -22.38
CA GLU A 70 -11.45 2.19 -21.25
C GLU A 70 -12.80 1.64 -21.75
N GLU A 71 -13.33 2.14 -22.87
CA GLU A 71 -14.56 1.63 -23.49
C GLU A 71 -14.41 0.17 -23.94
N GLU A 72 -13.35 -0.14 -24.69
CA GLU A 72 -13.06 -1.51 -25.12
C GLU A 72 -12.75 -2.42 -23.90
N ARG A 73 -12.06 -1.88 -22.88
CA ARG A 73 -11.79 -2.61 -21.65
C ARG A 73 -13.09 -2.97 -20.92
N MET A 74 -14.03 -2.03 -20.80
CA MET A 74 -15.36 -2.27 -20.25
C MET A 74 -16.10 -3.38 -21.01
N GLU A 75 -16.10 -3.34 -22.35
CA GLU A 75 -16.75 -4.34 -23.19
C GLU A 75 -16.11 -5.74 -23.00
N LYS A 76 -14.79 -5.84 -23.05
CA LYS A 76 -14.07 -7.10 -22.83
C LYS A 76 -14.35 -7.70 -21.45
N ILE A 77 -14.29 -6.90 -20.40
CA ILE A 77 -14.58 -7.36 -19.03
C ILE A 77 -16.04 -7.81 -18.91
N ARG A 78 -16.98 -7.06 -19.49
CA ARG A 78 -18.41 -7.41 -19.46
C ARG A 78 -18.72 -8.70 -20.18
N ALA A 79 -18.01 -8.97 -21.31
CA ALA A 79 -18.16 -10.20 -22.09
C ALA A 79 -17.68 -11.48 -21.35
N LEU A 80 -16.86 -11.33 -20.29
CA LEU A 80 -16.43 -12.48 -19.47
C LEU A 80 -17.56 -13.07 -18.64
N ASP A 81 -18.62 -12.32 -18.38
CA ASP A 81 -19.73 -12.71 -17.46
C ASP A 81 -19.20 -13.19 -16.12
N LEU A 82 -18.54 -12.25 -15.41
CA LEU A 82 -17.83 -12.51 -14.15
C LEU A 82 -18.79 -12.84 -13.01
N ASP A 83 -18.42 -13.81 -12.18
CA ASP A 83 -19.07 -14.07 -10.91
C ASP A 83 -18.64 -13.06 -9.84
N VAL A 84 -17.35 -12.67 -9.86
CA VAL A 84 -16.74 -11.78 -8.87
C VAL A 84 -15.85 -10.72 -9.53
N PHE A 85 -15.95 -9.48 -9.04
CA PHE A 85 -15.08 -8.38 -9.44
C PHE A 85 -14.47 -7.73 -8.20
N ILE A 86 -13.15 -7.71 -8.09
CA ILE A 86 -12.42 -7.14 -6.95
C ILE A 86 -11.71 -5.87 -7.39
N CYS A 87 -11.91 -4.78 -6.64
CA CYS A 87 -11.25 -3.49 -6.89
C CYS A 87 -10.52 -2.95 -5.65
N GLY A 88 -9.56 -2.04 -5.85
CA GLY A 88 -8.81 -1.35 -4.79
C GLY A 88 -9.38 0.01 -4.39
N TRP A 89 -10.31 0.52 -5.16
CA TRP A 89 -11.11 1.73 -4.91
C TRP A 89 -12.38 1.72 -5.76
N SER A 90 -13.30 2.64 -5.51
CA SER A 90 -14.63 2.64 -6.17
C SER A 90 -14.98 3.96 -6.89
N ARG A 91 -13.97 4.77 -7.23
CA ARG A 91 -14.16 6.12 -7.82
C ARG A 91 -14.33 6.14 -9.33
N TYR A 92 -14.67 5.03 -9.93
CA TYR A 92 -14.96 4.88 -11.35
C TYR A 92 -16.28 4.10 -11.54
N PRO A 93 -16.87 4.13 -12.73
CA PRO A 93 -18.21 3.58 -12.93
C PRO A 93 -18.23 2.06 -13.01
N ILE A 94 -17.98 1.38 -11.89
CA ILE A 94 -17.90 -0.09 -11.78
C ILE A 94 -19.08 -0.79 -12.47
N GLY A 95 -20.30 -0.26 -12.33
CA GLY A 95 -21.49 -0.85 -12.95
C GLY A 95 -21.48 -0.89 -14.48
N LYS A 96 -20.54 -0.18 -15.14
CA LYS A 96 -20.34 -0.30 -16.59
C LYS A 96 -19.49 -1.51 -16.97
N PHE A 97 -18.68 -2.01 -16.04
CA PHE A 97 -17.78 -3.16 -16.28
C PHE A 97 -18.47 -4.50 -16.05
N VAL A 98 -19.46 -4.55 -15.16
CA VAL A 98 -20.03 -5.81 -14.69
C VAL A 98 -21.55 -5.79 -14.66
N SER A 99 -22.18 -6.96 -14.74
CA SER A 99 -23.62 -7.12 -14.62
C SER A 99 -24.11 -6.94 -13.16
N ASN A 100 -25.43 -6.82 -12.96
CA ASN A 100 -26.00 -6.73 -11.61
C ASN A 100 -25.80 -8.02 -10.81
N ASN A 101 -25.62 -9.15 -11.47
CA ASN A 101 -25.43 -10.45 -10.82
C ASN A 101 -23.98 -10.65 -10.33
N THR A 102 -23.02 -9.90 -10.83
CA THR A 102 -21.61 -9.98 -10.39
C THR A 102 -21.48 -9.52 -8.94
N LEU A 103 -20.82 -10.30 -8.09
CA LEU A 103 -20.41 -9.89 -6.75
C LEU A 103 -19.25 -8.91 -6.83
N VAL A 104 -19.42 -7.67 -6.38
CA VAL A 104 -18.38 -6.66 -6.38
C VAL A 104 -17.82 -6.46 -4.98
N GLY A 105 -16.54 -6.81 -4.81
CA GLY A 105 -15.80 -6.62 -3.57
C GLY A 105 -14.74 -5.54 -3.68
N MET A 106 -14.47 -4.84 -2.57
CA MET A 106 -13.36 -3.90 -2.49
C MET A 106 -12.39 -4.30 -1.39
N ILE A 107 -11.11 -4.44 -1.74
CA ILE A 107 -9.99 -4.58 -0.80
C ILE A 107 -9.24 -3.25 -0.79
N TYR A 108 -9.15 -2.61 0.37
CA TYR A 108 -8.47 -1.32 0.49
C TYR A 108 -6.98 -1.43 0.19
N HIS A 109 -6.42 -0.44 -0.54
CA HIS A 109 -5.00 -0.41 -0.90
C HIS A 109 -4.07 0.19 0.17
N GLY A 110 -4.62 0.64 1.28
CA GLY A 110 -3.84 1.21 2.38
C GLY A 110 -4.68 1.42 3.64
N ILE A 111 -4.01 1.38 4.76
CA ILE A 111 -4.57 1.68 6.07
C ILE A 111 -4.67 3.19 6.19
N GLY A 112 -5.88 3.69 6.37
CA GLY A 112 -6.17 5.04 5.98
C GLY A 112 -5.93 6.13 6.99
N VAL A 113 -5.09 7.07 6.62
CA VAL A 113 -5.00 8.41 7.20
C VAL A 113 -5.68 9.47 6.32
N LYS A 114 -6.35 9.05 5.24
CA LYS A 114 -6.96 9.95 4.25
C LYS A 114 -8.49 9.89 4.32
N PRO A 115 -9.19 11.03 4.40
CA PRO A 115 -10.67 11.06 4.41
C PRO A 115 -11.34 10.38 3.22
N SER A 116 -10.63 10.24 2.11
CA SER A 116 -11.14 9.58 0.91
C SER A 116 -11.52 8.11 1.10
N TYR A 117 -10.95 7.43 2.10
CA TYR A 117 -11.25 6.02 2.33
C TYR A 117 -12.65 5.76 2.90
N TRP A 118 -13.23 6.71 3.64
CA TRP A 118 -14.55 6.56 4.27
C TRP A 118 -15.62 7.52 3.73
N ARG A 119 -15.30 8.33 2.71
CA ARG A 119 -16.25 9.22 2.03
C ARG A 119 -16.74 8.69 0.72
N ASP A 120 -16.16 7.61 0.23
CA ASP A 120 -16.48 7.03 -1.06
C ASP A 120 -17.58 5.98 -0.90
N ASN A 121 -18.80 6.32 -1.31
CA ASN A 121 -19.98 5.48 -1.19
C ASN A 121 -20.49 5.09 -2.59
N SER A 122 -19.84 4.10 -3.21
CA SER A 122 -20.34 3.54 -4.46
C SER A 122 -21.47 2.54 -4.19
N THR A 123 -22.63 2.79 -4.77
CA THR A 123 -23.81 1.91 -4.66
C THR A 123 -23.61 0.56 -5.37
N ARG A 124 -22.56 0.41 -6.19
CA ARG A 124 -22.28 -0.84 -6.91
C ARG A 124 -21.46 -1.84 -6.10
N LEU A 125 -20.81 -1.39 -5.02
CA LEU A 125 -20.11 -2.31 -4.13
C LEU A 125 -21.11 -3.16 -3.32
N ASN A 126 -20.86 -4.47 -3.29
CA ASN A 126 -21.59 -5.41 -2.44
C ASN A 126 -20.89 -5.61 -1.10
N ILE A 127 -19.54 -5.73 -1.13
CA ILE A 127 -18.72 -6.05 0.04
C ILE A 127 -17.52 -5.11 0.12
N ARG A 128 -17.15 -4.71 1.33
CA ARG A 128 -15.87 -4.09 1.65
C ARG A 128 -15.13 -4.98 2.63
N PHE A 129 -13.97 -5.47 2.23
CA PHE A 129 -13.05 -6.20 3.08
C PHE A 129 -12.20 -5.21 3.87
N VAL A 130 -12.35 -5.19 5.19
CA VAL A 130 -11.74 -4.17 6.05
C VAL A 130 -10.61 -4.74 6.90
N GLU A 131 -9.58 -3.92 7.04
CA GLU A 131 -8.33 -4.29 7.67
C GLU A 131 -8.36 -4.35 9.20
N GLY A 132 -9.31 -3.65 9.84
CA GLY A 132 -9.41 -3.57 11.28
C GLY A 132 -10.69 -2.92 11.78
N GLN A 133 -10.96 -3.07 13.09
CA GLN A 133 -12.17 -2.55 13.73
C GLN A 133 -12.30 -1.03 13.58
N TYR A 134 -11.19 -0.30 13.67
CA TYR A 134 -11.21 1.16 13.52
C TYR A 134 -11.74 1.59 12.15
N ARG A 135 -11.37 0.88 11.08
CA ARG A 135 -11.91 1.13 9.73
C ARG A 135 -13.40 0.81 9.66
N MET A 136 -13.81 -0.31 10.23
CA MET A 136 -15.22 -0.69 10.27
C MET A 136 -16.06 0.40 10.94
N ASP A 137 -15.66 0.85 12.13
CA ASP A 137 -16.34 1.91 12.88
C ASP A 137 -16.38 3.24 12.10
N GLN A 138 -15.28 3.61 11.44
CA GLN A 138 -15.24 4.80 10.57
C GLN A 138 -16.26 4.72 9.44
N LEU A 139 -16.38 3.58 8.77
CA LEU A 139 -17.31 3.39 7.67
C LEU A 139 -18.76 3.47 8.15
N VAL A 140 -19.08 2.78 9.23
CA VAL A 140 -20.41 2.82 9.87
C VAL A 140 -20.78 4.24 10.28
N ASN A 141 -19.86 4.95 10.97
CA ASN A 141 -20.08 6.32 11.45
C ASN A 141 -20.22 7.34 10.30
N ASN A 142 -19.74 7.01 9.10
CA ASN A 142 -19.90 7.84 7.90
C ASN A 142 -21.08 7.38 7.00
N GLY A 143 -21.94 6.50 7.49
CA GLY A 143 -23.17 6.08 6.81
C GLY A 143 -22.90 5.20 5.58
N ILE A 144 -21.83 4.41 5.59
CA ILE A 144 -21.58 3.41 4.55
C ILE A 144 -22.47 2.19 4.81
N GLU A 145 -23.35 1.91 3.86
CA GLU A 145 -24.34 0.82 3.94
C GLU A 145 -23.88 -0.48 3.27
N THR A 146 -22.74 -0.47 2.61
CA THR A 146 -22.14 -1.67 1.99
C THR A 146 -21.85 -2.71 3.07
N ASP A 147 -22.04 -4.01 2.76
CA ASP A 147 -21.62 -5.09 3.66
C ASP A 147 -20.14 -4.98 4.04
N LEU A 148 -19.85 -4.87 5.33
CA LEU A 148 -18.51 -4.70 5.87
C LEU A 148 -18.02 -6.01 6.48
N VAL A 149 -16.95 -6.57 5.96
CA VAL A 149 -16.40 -7.84 6.44
C VAL A 149 -14.99 -7.61 7.00
N LEU A 150 -14.83 -7.92 8.28
CA LEU A 150 -13.56 -7.79 8.99
C LEU A 150 -12.66 -8.99 8.64
N THR A 151 -11.73 -8.78 7.70
CA THR A 151 -10.84 -9.83 7.20
C THR A 151 -9.40 -9.71 7.70
N GLY A 152 -8.98 -8.51 8.10
CA GLY A 152 -7.58 -8.15 8.21
C GLY A 152 -7.04 -7.60 6.88
N PHE A 153 -5.78 -7.22 6.87
CA PHE A 153 -5.15 -6.60 5.72
C PHE A 153 -4.34 -7.63 4.91
N THR A 154 -4.90 -8.12 3.81
CA THR A 154 -4.34 -9.18 2.98
C THR A 154 -2.89 -8.93 2.56
N LYS A 155 -2.53 -7.67 2.29
CA LYS A 155 -1.17 -7.23 1.96
C LYS A 155 -0.12 -7.69 2.96
N LEU A 156 -0.48 -7.88 4.25
CA LEU A 156 0.43 -8.27 5.31
C LEU A 156 0.60 -9.79 5.47
N ASP A 157 -0.27 -10.61 4.87
CA ASP A 157 -0.21 -12.06 5.03
C ASP A 157 1.20 -12.66 4.81
N PRO A 158 1.96 -12.25 3.76
CA PRO A 158 3.28 -12.81 3.51
C PRO A 158 4.31 -12.59 4.63
N LEU A 159 4.09 -11.62 5.52
CA LEU A 159 4.98 -11.34 6.65
C LEU A 159 4.88 -12.39 7.76
N PHE A 160 3.81 -13.19 7.78
CA PHE A 160 3.49 -14.17 8.84
C PHE A 160 3.62 -15.62 8.37
N HIS A 161 4.12 -15.87 7.15
CA HIS A 161 4.27 -17.24 6.61
C HIS A 161 5.65 -17.84 6.82
N GLY A 162 6.61 -17.10 7.38
CA GLY A 162 7.95 -17.58 7.73
C GLY A 162 8.77 -18.02 6.51
N ASP A 163 9.42 -17.08 5.82
CA ASP A 163 10.27 -17.36 4.67
C ASP A 163 11.65 -16.71 4.85
N ASP A 164 12.40 -17.25 5.82
CA ASP A 164 13.70 -16.69 6.21
C ASP A 164 14.72 -16.77 5.04
N GLU A 165 14.66 -17.80 4.21
CA GLU A 165 15.56 -17.96 3.06
C GLU A 165 15.33 -16.84 2.03
N ARG A 166 14.10 -16.58 1.66
CA ARG A 166 13.73 -15.50 0.76
C ARG A 166 14.16 -14.13 1.27
N PHE A 167 14.04 -13.86 2.56
CA PHE A 167 14.47 -12.60 3.16
C PHE A 167 15.99 -12.46 3.20
N ASN A 168 16.71 -13.56 3.41
CA ASN A 168 18.18 -13.57 3.33
C ASN A 168 18.66 -13.33 1.88
N ASP A 169 18.02 -13.96 0.90
CA ASP A 169 18.30 -13.73 -0.51
C ASP A 169 18.04 -12.27 -0.91
N LEU A 170 16.97 -11.67 -0.39
CA LEU A 170 16.67 -10.26 -0.61
C LEU A 170 17.75 -9.33 -0.03
N LYS A 171 18.24 -9.60 1.20
CA LYS A 171 19.37 -8.86 1.79
C LYS A 171 20.63 -8.98 0.95
N ASN A 172 20.95 -10.21 0.48
CA ASN A 172 22.10 -10.49 -0.35
C ASN A 172 22.01 -9.78 -1.71
N SER A 173 20.85 -9.81 -2.37
CA SER A 173 20.63 -9.15 -3.66
C SER A 173 20.82 -7.64 -3.57
N LEU A 174 20.43 -7.03 -2.45
CA LEU A 174 20.63 -5.62 -2.16
C LEU A 174 22.08 -5.32 -1.67
N ARG A 175 22.89 -6.35 -1.41
CA ARG A 175 24.25 -6.20 -0.85
C ARG A 175 24.24 -5.37 0.43
N LEU A 176 23.33 -5.69 1.35
CA LEU A 176 23.27 -5.05 2.66
C LEU A 176 24.44 -5.59 3.54
N ASP A 177 25.08 -4.68 4.28
CA ASP A 177 26.10 -5.07 5.26
C ASP A 177 25.41 -5.79 6.45
N PRO A 178 25.72 -7.07 6.73
CA PRO A 178 25.08 -7.84 7.79
C PRO A 178 25.38 -7.31 9.20
N ASN A 179 26.41 -6.48 9.38
CA ASN A 179 26.78 -5.89 10.65
C ASN A 179 26.10 -4.54 10.93
N LYS A 180 25.34 -4.02 9.98
CA LYS A 180 24.65 -2.74 10.10
C LYS A 180 23.13 -2.92 10.20
N LYS A 181 22.51 -2.13 11.06
CA LYS A 181 21.05 -1.98 11.08
C LYS A 181 20.54 -1.38 9.78
N THR A 182 19.33 -1.77 9.37
CA THR A 182 18.75 -1.38 8.10
C THR A 182 17.57 -0.42 8.30
N ILE A 183 17.67 0.75 7.67
CA ILE A 183 16.61 1.77 7.62
C ILE A 183 15.83 1.57 6.33
N LEU A 184 14.49 1.41 6.41
CA LEU A 184 13.61 1.57 5.27
C LEU A 184 13.13 3.02 5.22
N PHE A 185 13.64 3.81 4.30
CA PHE A 185 13.10 5.15 4.05
C PHE A 185 12.06 5.10 2.93
N ALA A 186 10.80 5.27 3.32
CA ALA A 186 9.66 5.27 2.41
C ALA A 186 8.98 6.66 2.38
N PRO A 187 9.60 7.67 1.71
CA PRO A 187 9.03 9.00 1.62
C PRO A 187 7.77 9.01 0.75
N THR A 188 6.77 9.82 1.15
CA THR A 188 5.63 10.12 0.29
C THR A 188 6.06 11.03 -0.87
N PHE A 189 5.27 11.07 -1.95
CA PHE A 189 5.58 11.99 -3.04
C PHE A 189 5.29 13.46 -2.69
N TYR A 190 4.24 13.71 -1.86
CA TYR A 190 3.88 15.03 -1.37
C TYR A 190 2.84 14.95 -0.22
N PRO A 191 3.03 15.67 0.91
CA PRO A 191 4.25 16.41 1.27
C PRO A 191 5.40 15.44 1.56
N SER A 192 6.65 15.83 1.28
CA SER A 192 7.82 14.97 1.47
C SER A 192 8.95 15.66 2.20
N SER A 193 9.66 14.90 3.01
CA SER A 193 10.84 15.34 3.76
C SER A 193 12.15 15.14 3.00
N ILE A 194 12.18 14.26 2.00
CA ILE A 194 13.44 13.84 1.35
C ILE A 194 14.25 15.02 0.77
N GLU A 195 13.56 16.01 0.19
CA GLU A 195 14.23 17.20 -0.34
C GLU A 195 14.78 18.12 0.77
N LYS A 196 14.28 17.98 2.01
CA LYS A 196 14.81 18.71 3.18
C LYS A 196 16.04 18.03 3.76
N PHE A 197 16.14 16.71 3.65
CA PHE A 197 17.38 16.00 3.92
C PHE A 197 18.47 16.35 2.89
N GLY A 198 18.10 16.36 1.60
CA GLY A 198 19.06 16.51 0.53
C GLY A 198 20.14 15.44 0.58
N MET A 199 21.35 15.77 0.17
CA MET A 199 22.51 14.87 0.21
C MET A 199 22.98 14.52 1.63
N LYS A 200 22.58 15.31 2.65
CA LYS A 200 22.91 15.03 4.06
C LYS A 200 22.28 13.75 4.58
N LEU A 201 21.24 13.23 3.93
CA LEU A 201 20.69 11.91 4.28
C LEU A 201 21.81 10.85 4.28
N GLY A 202 22.61 10.80 3.23
CA GLY A 202 23.71 9.84 3.15
C GLY A 202 24.77 10.04 4.22
N GLU A 203 25.06 11.29 4.58
CA GLU A 203 26.02 11.60 5.65
C GLU A 203 25.51 11.18 7.04
N TYR A 204 24.21 11.40 7.30
CA TYR A 204 23.58 11.05 8.58
C TYR A 204 23.34 9.55 8.79
N THR A 205 23.46 8.75 7.74
CA THR A 205 23.16 7.31 7.77
C THR A 205 24.35 6.42 7.42
N MET A 206 25.59 6.93 7.50
CA MET A 206 26.82 6.22 7.12
C MET A 206 27.01 4.88 7.88
N ASP A 207 26.54 4.80 9.11
CA ASP A 207 26.66 3.61 9.96
C ASP A 207 25.51 2.61 9.80
N TYR A 208 24.62 2.84 8.82
CA TYR A 208 23.43 2.04 8.57
C TYR A 208 23.37 1.58 7.10
N ASN A 209 22.62 0.51 6.84
CA ASN A 209 22.08 0.27 5.52
C ASN A 209 20.83 1.13 5.32
N VAL A 210 20.62 1.67 4.13
CA VAL A 210 19.41 2.41 3.78
C VAL A 210 18.76 1.80 2.55
N ILE A 211 17.52 1.34 2.70
CA ILE A 211 16.65 0.98 1.59
C ILE A 211 15.77 2.18 1.30
N LEU A 212 16.02 2.87 0.20
CA LEU A 212 15.26 4.06 -0.21
C LEU A 212 14.15 3.65 -1.19
N LYS A 213 12.89 3.72 -0.74
CA LYS A 213 11.69 3.35 -1.53
C LYS A 213 10.78 4.56 -1.71
N PRO A 214 11.02 5.43 -2.70
CA PRO A 214 10.13 6.54 -3.00
C PRO A 214 8.75 6.05 -3.43
N HIS A 215 7.72 6.86 -3.18
CA HIS A 215 6.40 6.60 -3.73
C HIS A 215 6.46 6.53 -5.26
N MET A 216 5.74 5.60 -5.90
CA MET A 216 5.78 5.37 -7.34
C MET A 216 5.53 6.65 -8.15
N TRP A 217 4.66 7.51 -7.69
CA TRP A 217 4.39 8.79 -8.32
C TRP A 217 5.60 9.74 -8.37
N THR A 218 6.63 9.52 -7.57
CA THR A 218 7.92 10.22 -7.70
C THR A 218 8.55 9.98 -9.07
N TYR A 219 8.33 8.81 -9.64
CA TYR A 219 8.83 8.42 -10.97
C TYR A 219 7.89 8.84 -12.11
N PHE A 220 6.57 8.87 -11.90
CA PHE A 220 5.58 9.00 -12.97
C PHE A 220 4.96 10.40 -13.11
N LEU A 221 4.99 11.26 -12.07
CA LEU A 221 4.25 12.53 -12.05
C LEU A 221 5.03 13.75 -12.55
N ASP A 222 5.86 13.63 -13.59
CA ASP A 222 6.56 14.79 -14.17
C ASP A 222 5.63 15.82 -14.81
N GLU A 223 4.54 15.36 -15.36
CA GLU A 223 3.65 16.15 -16.20
C GLU A 223 2.51 16.81 -15.42
N PHE A 224 2.32 16.49 -14.15
CA PHE A 224 1.34 17.16 -13.32
C PHE A 224 1.92 18.48 -12.82
N SER A 225 1.47 19.58 -13.44
CA SER A 225 1.84 20.95 -13.09
C SER A 225 1.63 21.31 -11.62
N GLU A 226 0.84 20.52 -10.89
CA GLU A 226 0.57 20.74 -9.47
C GLU A 226 1.74 20.35 -8.55
N TYR A 227 2.54 19.31 -8.91
CA TYR A 227 3.69 18.85 -8.12
C TYR A 227 4.90 18.68 -9.04
N ASN A 228 5.92 19.52 -8.88
CA ASN A 228 7.19 19.33 -9.59
C ASN A 228 8.04 18.31 -8.83
N LEU A 229 8.03 17.04 -9.26
CA LEU A 229 8.77 15.95 -8.63
C LEU A 229 10.16 15.68 -9.27
N LYS A 230 10.52 16.40 -10.34
CA LYS A 230 11.86 16.27 -10.98
C LYS A 230 13.03 16.47 -10.00
N PRO A 231 13.03 17.48 -9.11
CA PRO A 231 14.09 17.63 -8.11
C PRO A 231 14.17 16.46 -7.15
N GLN A 232 13.02 15.92 -6.71
CA GLN A 232 12.96 14.75 -5.82
C GLN A 232 13.54 13.52 -6.52
N ARG A 233 13.14 13.26 -7.77
CA ARG A 233 13.65 12.14 -8.58
C ARG A 233 15.17 12.26 -8.77
N LYS A 234 15.67 13.41 -9.20
CA LYS A 234 17.11 13.64 -9.35
C LYS A 234 17.86 13.39 -8.04
N LEU A 235 17.29 13.82 -6.92
CA LEU A 235 17.91 13.65 -5.61
C LEU A 235 18.06 12.18 -5.22
N VAL A 236 17.02 11.35 -5.42
CA VAL A 236 17.09 9.93 -5.04
C VAL A 236 18.11 9.16 -5.85
N TYR A 237 18.28 9.47 -7.14
CA TYR A 237 19.34 8.89 -7.96
C TYR A 237 20.73 9.37 -7.51
N ASN A 238 20.93 10.66 -7.29
CA ASN A 238 22.20 11.20 -6.80
C ASN A 238 22.60 10.60 -5.43
N LEU A 239 21.63 10.33 -4.55
CA LEU A 239 21.89 9.68 -3.26
C LEU A 239 22.42 8.26 -3.45
N SER A 240 21.77 7.46 -4.28
CA SER A 240 22.18 6.06 -4.52
C SER A 240 23.49 5.95 -5.32
N GLU A 241 23.79 6.93 -6.17
CA GLU A 241 25.06 6.98 -6.92
C GLU A 241 26.25 7.39 -6.04
N LYS A 242 26.00 8.29 -5.07
CA LYS A 242 27.07 8.83 -4.22
C LYS A 242 27.37 7.97 -3.00
N PHE A 243 26.36 7.26 -2.46
CA PHE A 243 26.45 6.57 -1.18
C PHE A 243 26.12 5.08 -1.33
N ASP A 244 27.13 4.23 -1.30
CA ASP A 244 27.00 2.77 -1.51
C ASP A 244 26.07 2.08 -0.51
N HIS A 245 25.91 2.62 0.71
CA HIS A 245 24.99 2.09 1.73
C HIS A 245 23.52 2.42 1.47
N ILE A 246 23.21 3.29 0.47
CA ILE A 246 21.86 3.63 0.07
C ILE A 246 21.45 2.80 -1.16
N LYS A 247 20.47 1.91 -0.99
CA LYS A 247 19.92 1.06 -2.05
C LYS A 247 18.59 1.64 -2.51
N LEU A 248 18.58 2.24 -3.70
CA LEU A 248 17.36 2.81 -4.29
C LEU A 248 16.53 1.70 -4.93
N LEU A 249 15.26 1.62 -4.55
CA LEU A 249 14.29 0.76 -5.20
C LEU A 249 13.55 1.53 -6.30
N GLY A 250 13.64 1.03 -7.52
CA GLY A 250 13.01 1.63 -8.69
C GLY A 250 11.49 1.44 -8.73
N PRO A 251 10.85 1.99 -9.77
CA PRO A 251 9.39 1.93 -9.93
C PRO A 251 8.87 0.50 -10.18
N GLU A 252 9.71 -0.40 -10.69
CA GLU A 252 9.41 -1.83 -10.88
C GLU A 252 9.17 -2.55 -9.55
N THR A 253 9.72 -2.04 -8.47
CA THR A 253 9.47 -2.55 -7.12
C THR A 253 8.15 -2.00 -6.60
N TYR A 254 7.02 -2.54 -7.05
CA TYR A 254 5.69 -2.08 -6.65
C TYR A 254 5.31 -2.51 -5.23
N ASN A 255 5.81 -3.65 -4.74
CA ASN A 255 5.48 -4.21 -3.43
C ASN A 255 6.57 -3.89 -2.40
N ILE A 256 6.20 -3.17 -1.33
CA ILE A 256 7.11 -2.78 -0.24
C ILE A 256 7.20 -3.84 0.87
N ILE A 257 6.28 -4.78 0.92
CA ILE A 257 6.11 -5.73 2.04
C ILE A 257 7.39 -6.49 2.41
N PRO A 258 8.14 -7.10 1.47
CA PRO A 258 9.35 -7.84 1.84
C PRO A 258 10.40 -6.98 2.53
N TYR A 259 10.41 -5.67 2.24
CA TYR A 259 11.39 -4.74 2.79
C TYR A 259 11.12 -4.37 4.25
N TYR A 260 9.88 -4.47 4.72
CA TYR A 260 9.57 -4.34 6.16
C TYR A 260 10.24 -5.44 6.97
N GLN A 261 10.22 -6.67 6.47
CA GLN A 261 10.80 -7.80 7.18
C GLN A 261 12.32 -7.66 7.37
N ILE A 262 13.03 -7.17 6.34
CA ILE A 262 14.49 -7.04 6.36
C ILE A 262 15.00 -5.71 6.94
N SER A 263 14.11 -4.82 7.37
CA SER A 263 14.47 -3.52 7.95
C SER A 263 14.26 -3.51 9.46
N ASP A 264 15.08 -2.74 10.17
CA ASP A 264 15.00 -2.59 11.63
C ASP A 264 14.13 -1.40 12.04
N VAL A 265 14.05 -0.36 11.21
CA VAL A 265 13.28 0.87 11.44
C VAL A 265 12.70 1.43 10.15
N LEU A 266 11.50 1.99 10.23
CA LEU A 266 10.88 2.74 9.13
C LEU A 266 11.09 4.24 9.35
N LEU A 267 11.58 4.93 8.33
CA LEU A 267 11.62 6.39 8.22
C LEU A 267 10.58 6.81 7.17
N THR A 268 9.62 7.66 7.55
CA THR A 268 8.53 8.04 6.63
C THR A 268 7.88 9.37 7.02
N GLU A 269 6.83 9.76 6.32
CA GLU A 269 5.88 10.81 6.70
C GLU A 269 4.53 10.16 7.10
N ALA A 270 3.45 10.95 7.22
CA ALA A 270 2.12 10.42 7.50
C ALA A 270 1.61 9.53 6.33
N SER A 271 1.73 8.24 6.47
CA SER A 271 1.48 7.22 5.45
C SER A 271 0.89 5.95 6.05
N SER A 272 0.23 5.13 5.24
CA SER A 272 -0.23 3.78 5.62
C SER A 272 0.92 2.85 6.01
N THR A 273 2.13 3.11 5.50
CA THR A 273 3.34 2.35 5.81
C THR A 273 3.66 2.29 7.31
N ILE A 274 3.20 3.30 8.07
CA ILE A 274 3.32 3.33 9.54
C ILE A 274 2.62 2.11 10.15
N TYR A 275 1.35 1.90 9.78
CA TYR A 275 0.55 0.80 10.31
C TYR A 275 1.00 -0.56 9.77
N GLU A 276 1.56 -0.59 8.57
CA GLU A 276 2.16 -1.79 8.00
C GLU A 276 3.43 -2.20 8.77
N MET A 277 4.27 -1.23 9.16
CA MET A 277 5.51 -1.51 9.93
C MET A 277 5.23 -1.93 11.37
N ILE A 278 4.25 -1.28 12.05
CA ILE A 278 3.90 -1.66 13.42
C ILE A 278 3.27 -3.05 13.51
N ALA A 279 2.79 -3.63 12.40
CA ALA A 279 2.36 -5.02 12.36
C ALA A 279 3.50 -5.99 12.74
N LEU A 280 4.75 -5.59 12.54
CA LEU A 280 5.97 -6.33 12.92
C LEU A 280 6.57 -5.86 14.26
N GLU A 281 5.88 -5.01 15.00
CA GLU A 281 6.37 -4.41 16.26
C GLU A 281 7.70 -3.65 16.11
N LYS A 282 7.97 -3.13 14.91
CA LYS A 282 9.21 -2.39 14.59
C LYS A 282 9.02 -0.89 14.71
N PRO A 283 10.06 -0.14 15.17
CA PRO A 283 9.96 1.30 15.36
C PRO A 283 9.73 2.06 14.06
N VAL A 284 9.02 3.18 14.20
CA VAL A 284 8.73 4.11 13.10
C VAL A 284 9.15 5.51 13.50
N ILE A 285 9.94 6.17 12.64
CA ILE A 285 10.32 7.57 12.75
C ILE A 285 9.51 8.37 11.72
N VAL A 286 8.73 9.33 12.19
CA VAL A 286 7.88 10.17 11.35
C VAL A 286 8.49 11.57 11.21
N ASN A 287 8.78 11.93 9.98
CA ASN A 287 9.30 13.27 9.65
C ASN A 287 8.17 14.31 9.68
N ARG A 288 8.34 15.38 10.45
CA ARG A 288 7.38 16.51 10.54
C ARG A 288 7.83 17.74 9.76
N PHE A 289 8.95 17.68 9.05
CA PHE A 289 9.48 18.74 8.22
C PHE A 289 9.33 18.41 6.73
N PHE A 290 8.70 19.29 5.98
CA PHE A 290 8.35 19.02 4.58
C PHE A 290 8.74 20.17 3.66
N ARG A 291 8.99 19.84 2.38
CA ARG A 291 8.86 20.82 1.32
C ARG A 291 7.38 21.00 0.98
N LEU A 292 6.87 22.22 1.18
CA LEU A 292 5.48 22.56 0.91
C LEU A 292 5.38 23.61 -0.20
N LYS A 293 4.31 23.54 -1.00
CA LYS A 293 3.87 24.61 -1.89
C LYS A 293 3.55 25.86 -1.07
N LEU A 294 3.72 27.04 -1.68
CA LEU A 294 3.43 28.33 -1.03
C LEU A 294 2.00 28.37 -0.46
N SER A 295 1.02 27.90 -1.24
CA SER A 295 -0.38 27.85 -0.80
C SER A 295 -0.62 26.95 0.44
N HIS A 296 0.16 25.86 0.61
CA HIS A 296 0.08 24.98 1.78
C HIS A 296 0.91 25.49 2.95
N LYS A 297 1.93 26.33 2.70
CA LYS A 297 2.65 27.04 3.76
C LYS A 297 1.77 28.10 4.40
N LEU A 298 1.06 28.87 3.58
CA LEU A 298 0.17 29.97 4.05
C LEU A 298 -1.16 29.45 4.61
N PHE A 299 -1.68 28.37 4.07
CA PHE A 299 -2.99 27.80 4.42
C PHE A 299 -2.88 26.32 4.76
N ARG A 300 -2.25 25.98 5.89
CA ARG A 300 -2.02 24.58 6.32
C ARG A 300 -3.30 23.74 6.41
N TYR A 301 -4.47 24.33 6.71
CA TYR A 301 -5.74 23.62 6.74
C TYR A 301 -6.10 22.93 5.43
N ARG A 302 -5.62 23.44 4.27
CA ARG A 302 -5.82 22.81 2.96
C ARG A 302 -5.11 21.47 2.82
N LEU A 303 -3.95 21.32 3.47
CA LEU A 303 -3.21 20.07 3.53
C LEU A 303 -4.02 19.01 4.30
N PHE A 304 -4.50 19.35 5.50
CA PHE A 304 -5.29 18.44 6.33
C PHE A 304 -6.62 18.07 5.69
N ARG A 305 -7.31 19.01 5.06
CA ARG A 305 -8.59 18.73 4.40
C ARG A 305 -8.49 17.72 3.25
N LYS A 306 -7.38 17.74 2.49
CA LYS A 306 -7.23 16.92 1.26
C LYS A 306 -6.34 15.70 1.42
N ARG A 307 -5.37 15.74 2.31
CA ARG A 307 -4.26 14.79 2.34
C ARG A 307 -4.14 13.99 3.63
N LEU A 308 -4.51 14.55 4.76
CA LEU A 308 -4.29 13.95 6.07
C LEU A 308 -5.56 14.09 6.91
N SER A 309 -5.94 13.04 7.64
CA SER A 309 -6.84 13.20 8.79
C SER A 309 -6.04 13.83 9.92
N LYS A 310 -6.56 14.92 10.50
CA LYS A 310 -5.87 15.59 11.62
C LYS A 310 -5.81 14.67 12.83
N GLU A 311 -6.93 14.05 13.17
CA GLU A 311 -7.05 13.12 14.30
C GLU A 311 -6.03 11.96 14.20
N MET A 312 -6.03 11.25 13.08
CA MET A 312 -5.07 10.14 12.89
C MET A 312 -3.62 10.62 12.85
N ASN A 313 -3.37 11.84 12.34
CA ASN A 313 -2.02 12.38 12.32
C ASN A 313 -1.55 12.75 13.73
N ASP A 314 -2.45 13.23 14.58
CA ASP A 314 -2.15 13.54 15.99
C ASP A 314 -1.96 12.22 16.79
N ASP A 315 -2.75 11.17 16.51
CA ASP A 315 -2.62 9.84 17.11
C ASP A 315 -1.26 9.18 16.86
N ILE A 316 -0.66 9.37 15.69
CA ILE A 316 0.64 8.79 15.31
C ILE A 316 1.74 9.16 16.33
N SER A 317 1.72 10.35 16.90
CA SER A 317 2.71 10.83 17.89
C SER A 317 2.77 9.97 19.16
N ASN A 318 1.69 9.27 19.48
CA ASN A 318 1.62 8.44 20.69
C ASN A 318 2.55 7.22 20.59
N PHE A 319 2.67 6.60 19.42
CA PHE A 319 3.39 5.32 19.23
C PHE A 319 4.57 5.42 18.25
N CYS A 320 4.72 6.49 17.49
CA CYS A 320 5.88 6.73 16.63
C CYS A 320 6.87 7.71 17.26
N PHE A 321 8.12 7.66 16.82
CA PHE A 321 9.08 8.71 17.07
C PHE A 321 8.86 9.84 16.07
N GLU A 322 8.97 11.09 16.50
CA GLU A 322 8.76 12.25 15.64
C GLU A 322 10.02 13.10 15.54
N MET A 323 10.30 13.57 14.34
CA MET A 323 11.49 14.35 14.05
C MET A 323 11.13 15.66 13.34
N GLU A 324 11.54 16.80 13.93
CA GLU A 324 11.22 18.14 13.45
C GLU A 324 12.29 18.73 12.52
N LYS A 325 13.49 18.16 12.51
CA LYS A 325 14.64 18.61 11.70
C LYS A 325 15.41 17.42 11.16
N ALA A 326 15.93 17.56 9.94
CA ALA A 326 16.76 16.55 9.32
C ALA A 326 18.05 16.22 10.11
N SER A 327 18.61 17.22 10.82
CA SER A 327 19.82 17.06 11.65
C SER A 327 19.63 16.14 12.86
N ASP A 328 18.39 15.88 13.26
CA ASP A 328 18.10 15.09 14.44
C ASP A 328 18.10 13.57 14.13
N LEU A 329 18.25 13.19 12.84
CA LEU A 329 18.19 11.80 12.40
C LEU A 329 19.20 10.88 13.12
N PRO A 330 20.49 11.22 13.30
CA PRO A 330 21.42 10.31 13.98
C PRO A 330 20.99 9.97 15.40
N SER A 331 20.65 10.97 16.22
CA SER A 331 20.18 10.74 17.60
C SER A 331 18.84 10.03 17.67
N MET A 332 17.95 10.29 16.70
CA MET A 332 16.66 9.61 16.64
C MET A 332 16.80 8.13 16.27
N LEU A 333 17.73 7.77 15.38
CA LEU A 333 18.05 6.38 15.06
C LEU A 333 18.61 5.66 16.28
N GLU A 334 19.57 6.25 16.99
CA GLU A 334 20.10 5.69 18.25
C GLU A 334 18.98 5.42 19.27
N THR A 335 18.07 6.38 19.46
CA THR A 335 16.96 6.25 20.42
C THR A 335 15.95 5.18 19.98
N SER A 336 15.57 5.15 18.71
CA SER A 336 14.52 4.27 18.20
C SER A 336 14.96 2.81 18.08
N LEU A 337 16.26 2.57 17.94
CA LEU A 337 16.84 1.23 17.77
C LEU A 337 17.33 0.59 19.08
N GLN A 338 17.07 1.23 20.22
CA GLN A 338 17.33 0.62 21.54
C GLN A 338 16.36 -0.55 21.80
N ASP A 339 16.83 -1.62 22.43
CA ASP A 339 16.07 -2.86 22.66
C ASP A 339 14.80 -2.66 23.50
N ASN A 340 14.75 -1.61 24.35
CA ASN A 340 13.63 -1.27 25.22
C ASN A 340 13.05 0.10 24.91
N TYR A 341 12.63 0.33 23.65
CA TYR A 341 11.99 1.59 23.38
C TYR A 341 10.61 1.70 24.06
N ASN A 342 10.36 2.83 24.70
CA ASN A 342 9.24 3.07 25.62
C ASN A 342 7.85 3.14 24.98
N LYS A 343 7.74 2.94 23.65
CA LYS A 343 6.48 3.05 22.89
C LYS A 343 5.90 1.71 22.44
N LEU A 344 6.56 0.59 22.79
CA LEU A 344 6.17 -0.74 22.30
C LEU A 344 4.74 -1.13 22.73
N ASP A 345 4.41 -0.95 24.00
CA ASP A 345 3.07 -1.32 24.51
C ASP A 345 1.97 -0.46 23.88
N ILE A 346 2.21 0.85 23.76
CA ILE A 346 1.27 1.75 23.08
C ILE A 346 1.14 1.36 21.61
N MET A 347 2.24 1.01 20.95
CA MET A 347 2.23 0.53 19.57
C MET A 347 1.35 -0.73 19.41
N ARG A 348 1.46 -1.69 20.33
CA ARG A 348 0.62 -2.91 20.35
C ARG A 348 -0.87 -2.61 20.50
N ASP A 349 -1.21 -1.58 21.27
CA ASP A 349 -2.61 -1.16 21.40
C ASP A 349 -3.12 -0.55 20.08
N TYR A 350 -2.32 0.27 19.40
CA TYR A 350 -2.67 0.77 18.06
C TYR A 350 -2.69 -0.35 17.01
N GLN A 351 -1.79 -1.32 17.09
CA GLN A 351 -1.81 -2.51 16.23
C GLN A 351 -3.17 -3.23 16.35
N LYS A 352 -3.63 -3.53 17.57
CA LYS A 352 -4.94 -4.17 17.81
C LYS A 352 -6.13 -3.32 17.34
N LYS A 353 -6.04 -1.98 17.51
CA LYS A 353 -7.07 -1.04 17.06
C LYS A 353 -7.18 -0.99 15.54
N MET A 354 -6.06 -0.99 14.83
CA MET A 354 -5.98 -0.72 13.40
C MET A 354 -5.98 -1.99 12.53
N LEU A 355 -5.52 -3.11 13.08
CA LEU A 355 -5.29 -4.36 12.34
C LEU A 355 -6.00 -5.52 13.02
N PHE A 356 -6.76 -6.27 12.24
CA PHE A 356 -7.47 -7.46 12.70
C PHE A 356 -6.61 -8.70 12.44
N GLN A 357 -6.37 -9.50 13.47
CA GLN A 357 -5.71 -10.81 13.41
C GLN A 357 -4.49 -10.86 12.47
N LEU A 358 -3.31 -10.58 13.01
CA LEU A 358 -2.04 -10.67 12.27
C LEU A 358 -1.55 -12.13 12.27
N ASP A 359 -2.28 -13.01 11.57
CA ASP A 359 -2.08 -14.45 11.53
C ASP A 359 -1.78 -15.00 10.13
N GLY A 360 -1.59 -14.11 9.15
CA GLY A 360 -1.32 -14.48 7.76
C GLY A 360 -2.52 -15.10 7.02
N LYS A 361 -3.75 -14.93 7.52
CA LYS A 361 -4.96 -15.58 6.96
C LYS A 361 -6.02 -14.60 6.46
N ALA A 362 -5.69 -13.33 6.28
CA ALA A 362 -6.64 -12.36 5.76
C ALA A 362 -7.14 -12.73 4.36
N SER A 363 -6.26 -13.22 3.50
CA SER A 363 -6.62 -13.71 2.14
C SER A 363 -7.56 -14.92 2.17
N GLN A 364 -7.38 -15.81 3.14
CA GLN A 364 -8.29 -16.95 3.34
C GLN A 364 -9.70 -16.47 3.73
N ARG A 365 -9.79 -15.48 4.65
CA ARG A 365 -11.08 -14.88 5.05
C ARG A 365 -11.77 -14.19 3.88
N VAL A 366 -11.00 -13.53 2.98
CA VAL A 366 -11.56 -12.94 1.75
C VAL A 366 -12.13 -14.04 0.85
N ARG A 367 -11.38 -15.11 0.55
CA ARG A 367 -11.84 -16.25 -0.25
C ARG A 367 -13.10 -16.86 0.34
N ASP A 368 -13.07 -17.20 1.63
CA ASP A 368 -14.18 -17.90 2.30
C ASP A 368 -15.45 -17.04 2.32
N THR A 369 -15.31 -15.72 2.50
CA THR A 369 -16.43 -14.78 2.38
C THR A 369 -17.00 -14.75 0.97
N ILE A 370 -16.15 -14.72 -0.07
CA ILE A 370 -16.61 -14.75 -1.47
C ILE A 370 -17.45 -16.01 -1.71
N LEU A 371 -16.95 -17.17 -1.32
CA LEU A 371 -17.67 -18.46 -1.48
C LEU A 371 -19.02 -18.46 -0.78
N ASP A 372 -19.05 -18.05 0.48
CA ASP A 372 -20.30 -17.94 1.27
C ASP A 372 -21.33 -17.01 0.58
N ARG A 373 -20.89 -15.86 0.07
CA ARG A 373 -21.80 -14.93 -0.61
C ARG A 373 -22.30 -15.42 -1.96
N LEU A 374 -21.54 -16.22 -2.68
CA LEU A 374 -21.99 -16.83 -3.95
C LEU A 374 -22.98 -17.98 -3.69
N GLU A 375 -22.73 -18.80 -2.67
CA GLU A 375 -23.65 -19.88 -2.26
C GLU A 375 -25.02 -19.34 -1.80
N ASN A 376 -25.02 -18.23 -1.06
CA ASN A 376 -26.24 -17.61 -0.55
C ASN A 376 -27.03 -16.78 -1.59
N ARG A 377 -26.50 -16.61 -2.80
CA ARG A 377 -27.18 -15.96 -3.94
C ARG A 377 -27.87 -16.96 -4.87
N SER A 378 -27.49 -18.22 -4.81
CA SER A 378 -28.06 -19.32 -5.60
C SER A 378 -29.29 -19.91 -4.92
#